data_29c0a8052f818c29f4d20d5760db75be
#
_entry.id   29c0a8052f818c29f4d20d5760db75be
#
_cell.length_a   1.000
_cell.length_b   1.000
_cell.length_c   1.000
_cell.angle_alpha   90.00
_cell.angle_beta   90.00
_cell.angle_gamma   90.00
#
_symmetry.space_group_name_H-M   'P 1'
#
loop_
_entity.id
_entity.type
_entity.pdbx_description
1 polymer ?
#
loop_
_entity_poly.entity_id
_entity_poly.type
_entity_poly.pdbx_seq_one_letter_code
_entity_poly.pdbx_strand_id
1 'polypeptide(L)'
;MPQQLSPINIETKKAISNARLKPLDIHYNESKPTTIQNTGKLVRINFKGGYISGGFLPNEYVLSSLHIYWGKEDDYGSNHLIDVYKYSGEINLVHWNKKKYSSYEEAKKHDDGLIIISIFLQVLDHKNVYFQKIVNQLDSIRSANTSAPFDSVFYLDNLLPSKLDYFTYLGTTINHSADAVWIIFPTPINIHSDQLSKFRTLLSLSNHEGKPHHITENYRNPYKLNDDTEVYYSGEIIRAATTSPARENYFMRWLSDLRETCFSYYQKYIEGNKTFAIIAIVFVFILTAILFFMSRRYSREKQN
;
A
#
# COMPACT_ATOMS: atom_id res chain seq x y z
N MET A 1 -12.08 14.27 -23.63
CA MET A 1 -10.84 13.44 -23.56
C MET A 1 -11.23 12.10 -23.00
N PRO A 2 -10.60 10.99 -23.40
CA PRO A 2 -10.90 9.71 -22.78
C PRO A 2 -10.51 9.76 -21.29
N GLN A 3 -11.41 9.30 -20.43
CA GLN A 3 -11.23 9.24 -18.99
C GLN A 3 -10.06 8.34 -18.63
N GLN A 4 -9.18 8.77 -17.70
CA GLN A 4 -8.12 7.92 -17.19
C GLN A 4 -8.70 6.81 -16.31
N LEU A 5 -8.53 5.56 -16.73
CA LEU A 5 -8.91 4.42 -15.91
C LEU A 5 -7.90 4.19 -14.79
N SER A 6 -8.40 3.83 -13.62
CA SER A 6 -7.59 3.46 -12.45
C SER A 6 -7.69 1.96 -12.17
N PRO A 7 -6.64 1.36 -11.61
CA PRO A 7 -5.38 1.96 -11.12
C PRO A 7 -4.36 2.23 -12.23
N ILE A 8 -3.25 2.92 -11.89
CA ILE A 8 -2.13 3.19 -12.81
C ILE A 8 -0.78 2.78 -12.19
N ASN A 9 0.25 2.69 -13.04
CA ASN A 9 1.64 2.71 -12.59
C ASN A 9 2.13 4.16 -12.54
N ILE A 10 2.55 4.63 -11.39
CA ILE A 10 3.15 5.96 -11.19
C ILE A 10 4.63 5.86 -11.54
N GLU A 11 5.04 6.53 -12.62
CA GLU A 11 6.43 6.68 -12.98
C GLU A 11 6.98 7.93 -12.29
N THR A 12 7.78 7.77 -11.23
CA THR A 12 8.28 8.91 -10.43
C THR A 12 9.08 9.91 -11.24
N LYS A 13 9.77 9.45 -12.28
CA LYS A 13 10.54 10.31 -13.20
C LYS A 13 9.67 11.22 -14.06
N LYS A 14 8.41 10.85 -14.31
CA LYS A 14 7.45 11.60 -15.09
C LYS A 14 6.53 12.46 -14.23
N ALA A 15 6.46 12.19 -12.92
CA ALA A 15 5.65 12.97 -12.02
C ALA A 15 6.14 14.42 -11.94
N ILE A 16 5.19 15.32 -11.81
CA ILE A 16 5.42 16.77 -11.75
C ILE A 16 5.43 17.21 -10.30
N SER A 17 6.60 17.65 -9.78
CA SER A 17 6.65 18.25 -8.46
C SER A 17 5.87 19.56 -8.44
N ASN A 18 4.96 19.72 -7.50
CA ASN A 18 4.10 20.88 -7.41
C ASN A 18 4.08 21.44 -5.97
N ALA A 19 4.85 22.49 -5.75
CA ALA A 19 4.97 23.17 -4.45
C ALA A 19 3.64 23.79 -3.94
N ARG A 20 2.58 23.83 -4.78
CA ARG A 20 1.24 24.26 -4.36
C ARG A 20 0.46 23.14 -3.68
N LEU A 21 0.87 21.87 -3.85
CA LEU A 21 0.30 20.75 -3.12
C LEU A 21 0.81 20.78 -1.67
N LYS A 22 0.05 21.43 -0.81
CA LYS A 22 0.35 21.50 0.62
C LYS A 22 0.02 20.19 1.31
N PRO A 23 0.50 19.94 2.54
CA PRO A 23 0.06 18.81 3.35
C PRO A 23 -1.47 18.79 3.48
N LEU A 24 -2.01 17.58 3.53
CA LEU A 24 -3.43 17.37 3.82
C LEU A 24 -3.68 17.52 5.33
N ASP A 25 -4.82 18.11 5.68
CA ASP A 25 -5.34 18.08 7.04
C ASP A 25 -6.24 16.83 7.17
N ILE A 26 -5.77 15.84 7.91
CA ILE A 26 -6.45 14.56 8.08
C ILE A 26 -7.06 14.50 9.47
N HIS A 27 -8.38 14.34 9.55
CA HIS A 27 -9.16 14.35 10.79
C HIS A 27 -9.90 13.01 10.96
N TYR A 28 -9.17 11.94 11.32
CA TYR A 28 -9.74 10.62 11.54
C TYR A 28 -9.96 10.28 13.02
N ASN A 29 -9.50 11.10 13.96
CA ASN A 29 -9.71 10.92 15.39
C ASN A 29 -11.20 10.81 15.78
N GLU A 30 -12.10 11.40 14.99
CA GLU A 30 -13.55 11.31 15.18
C GLU A 30 -14.20 10.20 14.34
N SER A 31 -13.43 9.50 13.50
CA SER A 31 -13.95 8.44 12.66
C SER A 31 -14.25 7.19 13.51
N LYS A 32 -15.44 6.63 13.31
CA LYS A 32 -15.86 5.39 13.97
C LYS A 32 -16.25 4.36 12.92
N PRO A 33 -15.57 3.20 12.87
CA PRO A 33 -16.04 2.11 12.03
C PRO A 33 -17.39 1.63 12.55
N THR A 34 -18.31 1.37 11.65
CA THR A 34 -19.67 0.94 11.99
C THR A 34 -19.91 -0.51 11.66
N THR A 35 -19.52 -0.92 10.46
CA THR A 35 -19.69 -2.28 9.97
C THR A 35 -18.46 -2.70 9.16
N ILE A 36 -18.18 -3.99 9.21
CA ILE A 36 -17.27 -4.66 8.30
C ILE A 36 -18.05 -5.64 7.42
N GLN A 37 -17.68 -5.75 6.16
CA GLN A 37 -18.40 -6.56 5.18
C GLN A 37 -17.44 -7.27 4.25
N ASN A 38 -17.71 -8.54 3.99
CA ASN A 38 -17.21 -9.24 2.81
C ASN A 38 -18.22 -9.06 1.66
N THR A 39 -17.88 -8.28 0.66
CA THR A 39 -18.76 -8.02 -0.50
C THR A 39 -18.79 -9.17 -1.51
N GLY A 40 -18.07 -10.27 -1.24
CA GLY A 40 -17.82 -11.34 -2.20
C GLY A 40 -16.69 -11.02 -3.20
N LYS A 41 -16.11 -9.81 -3.12
CA LYS A 41 -14.98 -9.36 -3.95
C LYS A 41 -13.89 -8.69 -3.13
N LEU A 42 -14.25 -7.95 -2.08
CA LEU A 42 -13.32 -7.22 -1.21
C LEU A 42 -13.90 -7.09 0.20
N VAL A 43 -13.04 -6.74 1.15
CA VAL A 43 -13.44 -6.31 2.49
C VAL A 43 -13.70 -4.81 2.46
N ARG A 44 -14.89 -4.42 2.93
CA ARG A 44 -15.30 -3.02 3.13
C ARG A 44 -15.55 -2.78 4.61
N ILE A 45 -15.06 -1.65 5.11
CA ILE A 45 -15.39 -1.13 6.43
C ILE A 45 -16.07 0.22 6.23
N ASN A 46 -17.28 0.38 6.72
CA ASN A 46 -18.03 1.65 6.66
C ASN A 46 -17.71 2.48 7.89
N PHE A 47 -17.65 3.79 7.71
CA PHE A 47 -17.33 4.74 8.78
C PHE A 47 -18.42 5.77 8.97
N LYS A 48 -18.45 6.33 10.19
CA LYS A 48 -19.19 7.53 10.53
C LYS A 48 -18.24 8.55 11.14
N GLY A 49 -18.31 9.79 10.65
CA GLY A 49 -17.34 10.83 11.03
C GLY A 49 -15.97 10.67 10.34
N GLY A 50 -15.07 11.59 10.64
CA GLY A 50 -13.78 11.71 9.97
C GLY A 50 -13.88 12.38 8.60
N TYR A 51 -12.86 13.19 8.29
CA TYR A 51 -12.78 13.91 7.01
C TYR A 51 -11.34 14.28 6.68
N ILE A 52 -11.13 14.70 5.46
CA ILE A 52 -9.89 15.32 4.98
C ILE A 52 -10.17 16.70 4.42
N SER A 53 -9.21 17.60 4.55
CA SER A 53 -9.24 18.97 4.01
C SER A 53 -7.83 19.46 3.75
N GLY A 54 -7.67 20.74 3.40
CA GLY A 54 -6.36 21.32 3.16
C GLY A 54 -5.70 20.83 1.89
N GLY A 55 -4.37 20.97 1.81
CA GLY A 55 -3.64 20.62 0.60
C GLY A 55 -4.12 21.41 -0.62
N PHE A 56 -4.62 20.72 -1.63
CA PHE A 56 -5.23 21.29 -2.85
C PHE A 56 -6.77 21.16 -2.85
N LEU A 57 -7.34 20.62 -1.78
CA LEU A 57 -8.75 20.31 -1.70
C LEU A 57 -9.59 21.58 -1.51
N PRO A 58 -10.62 21.81 -2.33
CA PRO A 58 -11.46 23.01 -2.23
C PRO A 58 -12.43 22.98 -1.05
N ASN A 59 -12.70 21.79 -0.49
CA ASN A 59 -13.68 21.54 0.56
C ASN A 59 -13.21 20.43 1.50
N GLU A 60 -14.01 20.19 2.55
CA GLU A 60 -13.93 18.98 3.36
C GLU A 60 -14.57 17.80 2.63
N TYR A 61 -13.87 16.65 2.63
CA TYR A 61 -14.37 15.40 2.10
C TYR A 61 -14.51 14.38 3.22
N VAL A 62 -15.72 13.92 3.45
CA VAL A 62 -16.07 13.05 4.58
C VAL A 62 -15.75 11.60 4.25
N LEU A 63 -15.13 10.89 5.19
CA LEU A 63 -14.84 9.47 5.06
C LEU A 63 -16.14 8.65 4.99
N SER A 64 -16.25 7.83 3.98
CA SER A 64 -17.37 6.89 3.77
C SER A 64 -16.97 5.47 4.13
N SER A 65 -15.88 4.97 3.55
CA SER A 65 -15.47 3.57 3.71
C SER A 65 -13.99 3.35 3.46
N LEU A 66 -13.50 2.21 3.95
CA LEU A 66 -12.19 1.65 3.71
C LEU A 66 -12.36 0.34 2.94
N HIS A 67 -11.60 0.17 1.85
CA HIS A 67 -11.56 -1.04 1.02
C HIS A 67 -10.17 -1.65 1.08
N ILE A 68 -10.08 -2.99 1.13
CA ILE A 68 -8.80 -3.70 1.23
C ILE A 68 -8.61 -4.58 0.02
N TYR A 69 -7.39 -4.50 -0.56
CA TYR A 69 -6.96 -5.29 -1.69
C TYR A 69 -5.69 -6.08 -1.35
N TRP A 70 -5.62 -7.31 -1.84
CA TRP A 70 -4.51 -8.25 -1.59
C TRP A 70 -4.26 -9.14 -2.80
N GLY A 71 -3.11 -9.80 -2.81
CA GLY A 71 -2.72 -10.77 -3.80
C GLY A 71 -2.70 -12.19 -3.27
N LYS A 72 -2.49 -13.14 -4.16
CA LYS A 72 -2.36 -14.55 -3.85
C LYS A 72 -1.12 -14.82 -3.00
N GLU A 73 -0.03 -14.11 -3.28
CA GLU A 73 1.23 -14.19 -2.56
C GLU A 73 1.49 -12.87 -1.79
N ASP A 74 2.54 -12.85 -0.96
CA ASP A 74 2.84 -11.71 -0.08
C ASP A 74 3.62 -10.58 -0.76
N ASP A 75 4.21 -10.86 -1.92
CA ASP A 75 5.06 -9.92 -2.66
C ASP A 75 4.27 -9.03 -3.64
N TYR A 76 2.98 -9.32 -3.88
CA TYR A 76 2.12 -8.51 -4.74
C TYR A 76 0.65 -8.53 -4.29
N GLY A 77 -0.09 -7.46 -4.60
CA GLY A 77 -1.51 -7.34 -4.24
C GLY A 77 -2.05 -5.92 -4.29
N SER A 78 -1.19 -4.92 -4.49
CA SER A 78 -1.66 -3.55 -4.69
C SER A 78 -2.30 -3.36 -6.07
N ASN A 79 -3.23 -2.42 -6.17
CA ASN A 79 -3.80 -1.96 -7.44
C ASN A 79 -2.81 -1.04 -8.16
N HIS A 80 -2.40 0.04 -7.48
CA HIS A 80 -1.40 0.96 -8.02
C HIS A 80 0.01 0.39 -7.91
N LEU A 81 0.88 0.85 -8.81
CA LEU A 81 2.31 0.58 -8.79
C LEU A 81 3.07 1.91 -8.69
N ILE A 82 4.28 1.84 -8.14
CA ILE A 82 5.25 2.95 -8.22
C ILE A 82 6.52 2.40 -8.89
N ASP A 83 6.91 2.99 -10.02
CA ASP A 83 8.06 2.54 -10.82
C ASP A 83 8.05 1.01 -11.08
N VAL A 84 6.89 0.50 -11.51
CA VAL A 84 6.56 -0.91 -11.73
C VAL A 84 6.61 -1.82 -10.50
N TYR A 85 6.92 -1.27 -9.32
CA TYR A 85 6.91 -2.03 -8.08
C TYR A 85 5.48 -2.22 -7.58
N LYS A 86 5.11 -3.46 -7.29
CA LYS A 86 3.82 -3.85 -6.73
C LYS A 86 3.98 -4.23 -5.26
N TYR A 87 3.18 -3.63 -4.40
CA TYR A 87 3.20 -3.90 -2.96
C TYR A 87 2.34 -5.12 -2.61
N SER A 88 2.47 -5.61 -1.37
CA SER A 88 1.73 -6.79 -0.86
C SER A 88 0.22 -6.61 -0.86
N GLY A 89 -0.25 -5.37 -0.74
CA GLY A 89 -1.66 -5.01 -0.78
C GLY A 89 -1.87 -3.51 -0.80
N GLU A 90 -3.14 -3.10 -0.78
CA GLU A 90 -3.54 -1.70 -0.82
C GLU A 90 -4.81 -1.48 -0.01
N ILE A 91 -4.83 -0.40 0.78
CA ILE A 91 -6.02 0.12 1.43
C ILE A 91 -6.48 1.36 0.71
N ASN A 92 -7.77 1.44 0.36
CA ASN A 92 -8.37 2.63 -0.24
C ASN A 92 -9.39 3.25 0.71
N LEU A 93 -9.13 4.49 1.15
CA LEU A 93 -10.04 5.29 1.97
C LEU A 93 -10.87 6.17 1.05
N VAL A 94 -12.15 5.88 0.97
CA VAL A 94 -13.09 6.55 0.06
C VAL A 94 -13.79 7.71 0.79
N HIS A 95 -13.64 8.92 0.24
CA HIS A 95 -14.24 10.14 0.78
C HIS A 95 -15.15 10.77 -0.26
N TRP A 96 -16.11 11.57 0.20
CA TRP A 96 -17.03 12.29 -0.66
C TRP A 96 -17.27 13.72 -0.20
N ASN A 97 -17.56 14.61 -1.14
CA ASN A 97 -17.77 16.04 -0.91
C ASN A 97 -19.15 16.31 -0.31
N LYS A 98 -19.26 16.18 1.00
CA LYS A 98 -20.51 16.42 1.73
C LYS A 98 -20.97 17.88 1.72
N LYS A 99 -20.05 18.82 1.52
CA LYS A 99 -20.39 20.24 1.45
C LYS A 99 -21.16 20.59 0.19
N LYS A 100 -20.84 19.90 -0.92
CA LYS A 100 -21.43 20.19 -2.23
C LYS A 100 -22.61 19.28 -2.57
N TYR A 101 -22.59 18.03 -2.09
CA TYR A 101 -23.57 17.01 -2.43
C TYR A 101 -24.31 16.50 -1.20
N SER A 102 -25.56 16.08 -1.38
CA SER A 102 -26.44 15.61 -0.28
C SER A 102 -26.19 14.17 0.15
N SER A 103 -25.52 13.36 -0.70
CA SER A 103 -25.22 11.96 -0.44
C SER A 103 -24.00 11.49 -1.22
N TYR A 104 -23.43 10.36 -0.79
CA TYR A 104 -22.38 9.66 -1.52
C TYR A 104 -22.82 9.29 -2.95
N GLU A 105 -24.07 8.81 -3.10
CA GLU A 105 -24.62 8.42 -4.39
C GLU A 105 -24.80 9.59 -5.36
N GLU A 106 -25.03 10.80 -4.83
CA GLU A 106 -25.03 12.01 -5.64
C GLU A 106 -23.62 12.45 -5.98
N ALA A 107 -22.72 12.49 -4.98
CA ALA A 107 -21.35 12.91 -5.16
C ALA A 107 -20.61 12.11 -6.26
N LYS A 108 -20.79 10.79 -6.31
CA LYS A 108 -20.13 9.92 -7.29
C LYS A 108 -20.52 10.18 -8.75
N LYS A 109 -21.51 11.00 -9.02
CA LYS A 109 -21.91 11.39 -10.40
C LYS A 109 -21.09 12.57 -10.93
N HIS A 110 -20.22 13.13 -10.12
CA HIS A 110 -19.47 14.34 -10.41
C HIS A 110 -17.96 14.09 -10.25
N ASP A 111 -17.15 14.71 -11.09
CA ASP A 111 -15.68 14.59 -11.15
C ASP A 111 -14.98 15.14 -9.89
N ASP A 112 -15.60 16.07 -9.17
CA ASP A 112 -15.14 16.61 -7.88
C ASP A 112 -15.85 15.98 -6.67
N GLY A 113 -16.61 14.93 -6.89
CA GLY A 113 -17.42 14.30 -5.86
C GLY A 113 -16.67 13.38 -4.94
N LEU A 114 -15.66 12.66 -5.45
CA LEU A 114 -14.95 11.64 -4.71
C LEU A 114 -13.45 11.90 -4.63
N ILE A 115 -12.89 11.59 -3.46
CA ILE A 115 -11.46 11.49 -3.24
C ILE A 115 -11.14 10.12 -2.65
N ILE A 116 -10.11 9.47 -3.18
CA ILE A 116 -9.67 8.18 -2.68
C ILE A 116 -8.20 8.29 -2.26
N ILE A 117 -7.94 8.05 -0.98
CA ILE A 117 -6.58 7.90 -0.47
C ILE A 117 -6.17 6.44 -0.59
N SER A 118 -5.05 6.18 -1.26
CA SER A 118 -4.42 4.86 -1.35
C SER A 118 -3.22 4.78 -0.39
N ILE A 119 -3.19 3.71 0.40
CA ILE A 119 -2.12 3.36 1.34
C ILE A 119 -1.64 1.96 1.00
N PHE A 120 -0.36 1.82 0.67
CA PHE A 120 0.22 0.52 0.38
C PHE A 120 0.45 -0.31 1.65
N LEU A 121 0.29 -1.62 1.51
CA LEU A 121 0.65 -2.61 2.52
C LEU A 121 1.92 -3.32 2.09
N GLN A 122 2.90 -3.42 2.98
CA GLN A 122 4.12 -4.17 2.76
C GLN A 122 4.26 -5.26 3.82
N VAL A 123 4.40 -6.51 3.39
CA VAL A 123 4.66 -7.61 4.32
C VAL A 123 6.11 -7.55 4.78
N LEU A 124 6.29 -7.50 6.10
CA LEU A 124 7.55 -7.58 6.83
C LEU A 124 7.38 -8.49 8.06
N ASP A 125 8.45 -8.64 8.85
CA ASP A 125 8.51 -9.61 9.96
C ASP A 125 7.72 -9.22 11.21
N HIS A 126 7.08 -8.05 11.25
CA HIS A 126 6.38 -7.55 12.44
C HIS A 126 4.89 -7.38 12.22
N LYS A 127 4.09 -7.88 13.18
CA LYS A 127 2.63 -7.68 13.16
C LYS A 127 2.28 -6.21 13.43
N ASN A 128 1.43 -5.66 12.58
CA ASN A 128 0.82 -4.37 12.81
C ASN A 128 -0.36 -4.53 13.77
N VAL A 129 -0.21 -4.02 14.98
CA VAL A 129 -1.22 -4.18 16.06
C VAL A 129 -2.54 -3.47 15.75
N TYR A 130 -2.50 -2.43 14.94
CA TYR A 130 -3.68 -1.69 14.52
C TYR A 130 -4.40 -2.40 13.37
N PHE A 131 -3.67 -2.89 12.38
CA PHE A 131 -4.23 -3.71 11.31
C PHE A 131 -4.78 -5.04 11.83
N GLN A 132 -4.21 -5.60 12.92
CA GLN A 132 -4.72 -6.78 13.60
C GLN A 132 -6.16 -6.63 14.07
N LYS A 133 -6.61 -5.41 14.39
CA LYS A 133 -8.01 -5.13 14.76
C LYS A 133 -8.99 -5.46 13.63
N ILE A 134 -8.60 -5.22 12.38
CA ILE A 134 -9.37 -5.59 11.20
C ILE A 134 -9.33 -7.11 11.00
N VAL A 135 -8.14 -7.70 11.09
CA VAL A 135 -7.95 -9.16 10.92
C VAL A 135 -8.82 -9.96 11.88
N ASN A 136 -8.95 -9.51 13.13
CA ASN A 136 -9.76 -10.18 14.15
C ASN A 136 -11.27 -10.20 13.85
N GLN A 137 -11.75 -9.36 12.91
CA GLN A 137 -13.16 -9.31 12.52
C GLN A 137 -13.48 -10.24 11.33
N LEU A 138 -12.45 -10.77 10.61
CA LEU A 138 -12.65 -11.48 9.34
C LEU A 138 -13.48 -12.76 9.47
N ASP A 139 -13.36 -13.47 10.60
CA ASP A 139 -14.12 -14.69 10.81
C ASP A 139 -15.62 -14.44 10.85
N SER A 140 -16.08 -13.25 11.34
CA SER A 140 -17.49 -12.86 11.38
C SER A 140 -18.09 -12.57 9.98
N ILE A 141 -17.23 -12.37 8.97
CA ILE A 141 -17.64 -12.04 7.61
C ILE A 141 -17.06 -13.03 6.57
N ARG A 142 -16.79 -14.27 6.98
CA ARG A 142 -16.15 -15.26 6.11
C ARG A 142 -16.91 -15.49 4.81
N SER A 143 -18.23 -15.56 4.86
CA SER A 143 -19.08 -15.80 3.67
C SER A 143 -19.29 -14.53 2.85
N ALA A 144 -19.44 -14.67 1.54
CA ALA A 144 -19.77 -13.56 0.65
C ALA A 144 -21.09 -12.86 1.08
N ASN A 145 -21.15 -11.55 0.86
CA ASN A 145 -22.28 -10.69 1.22
C ASN A 145 -22.65 -10.69 2.72
N THR A 146 -21.72 -11.14 3.58
CA THR A 146 -21.90 -11.08 5.04
C THR A 146 -21.40 -9.75 5.57
N SER A 147 -22.16 -9.14 6.46
CA SER A 147 -21.83 -7.91 7.19
C SER A 147 -21.98 -8.14 8.68
N ALA A 148 -21.07 -7.58 9.47
CA ALA A 148 -21.09 -7.60 10.92
C ALA A 148 -20.83 -6.20 11.49
N PRO A 149 -21.32 -5.85 12.69
CA PRO A 149 -20.86 -4.67 13.41
C PRO A 149 -19.33 -4.73 13.58
N PHE A 150 -18.65 -3.59 13.48
CA PHE A 150 -17.22 -3.53 13.80
C PHE A 150 -17.05 -3.39 15.31
N ASP A 151 -16.81 -4.50 15.97
CA ASP A 151 -16.74 -4.58 17.44
C ASP A 151 -15.29 -4.48 17.95
N SER A 152 -14.69 -3.30 17.81
CA SER A 152 -13.35 -3.01 18.35
C SER A 152 -13.11 -1.52 18.45
N VAL A 153 -12.36 -1.09 19.45
CA VAL A 153 -11.79 0.27 19.49
C VAL A 153 -10.73 0.36 18.38
N PHE A 154 -11.00 1.23 17.41
CA PHE A 154 -10.17 1.35 16.21
C PHE A 154 -9.93 2.83 15.92
N TYR A 155 -8.68 3.20 15.75
CA TYR A 155 -8.23 4.54 15.38
C TYR A 155 -7.58 4.46 14.00
N LEU A 156 -8.25 5.03 13.00
CA LEU A 156 -7.80 4.97 11.61
C LEU A 156 -6.47 5.71 11.39
N ASP A 157 -6.19 6.74 12.17
CA ASP A 157 -4.91 7.47 12.14
C ASP A 157 -3.68 6.55 12.29
N ASN A 158 -3.83 5.46 13.05
CA ASN A 158 -2.76 4.50 13.25
C ASN A 158 -2.44 3.61 12.02
N LEU A 159 -3.25 3.69 10.97
CA LEU A 159 -2.99 3.08 9.67
C LEU A 159 -2.47 4.08 8.64
N LEU A 160 -2.23 5.34 9.02
CA LEU A 160 -1.57 6.28 8.13
C LEU A 160 -0.06 5.98 8.09
N PRO A 161 0.58 6.16 6.93
CA PRO A 161 2.02 6.00 6.81
C PRO A 161 2.78 7.10 7.56
N SER A 162 4.05 6.85 7.89
CA SER A 162 4.91 7.80 8.63
C SER A 162 5.24 9.08 7.85
N LYS A 163 5.13 9.03 6.51
CA LYS A 163 5.29 10.18 5.62
C LYS A 163 4.02 10.37 4.81
N LEU A 164 3.53 11.60 4.77
CA LEU A 164 2.27 11.97 4.13
C LEU A 164 2.47 12.78 2.84
N ASP A 165 3.67 12.77 2.27
CA ASP A 165 3.87 13.22 0.89
C ASP A 165 3.09 12.30 -0.03
N TYR A 166 2.50 12.85 -1.08
CA TYR A 166 1.57 12.09 -1.91
C TYR A 166 1.70 12.40 -3.40
N PHE A 167 1.38 11.41 -4.20
CA PHE A 167 1.04 11.59 -5.62
C PHE A 167 -0.45 11.84 -5.74
N THR A 168 -0.85 12.63 -6.75
CA THR A 168 -2.26 12.84 -7.06
C THR A 168 -2.49 12.89 -8.56
N TYR A 169 -3.63 12.33 -9.00
CA TYR A 169 -4.12 12.37 -10.36
C TYR A 169 -5.64 12.23 -10.40
N LEU A 170 -6.26 12.65 -11.48
CA LEU A 170 -7.68 12.42 -11.75
C LEU A 170 -7.85 11.12 -12.55
N GLY A 171 -8.62 10.20 -12.01
CA GLY A 171 -8.93 8.92 -12.65
C GLY A 171 -10.31 8.42 -12.27
N THR A 172 -10.55 7.13 -12.44
CA THR A 172 -11.81 6.51 -12.03
C THR A 172 -11.68 5.80 -10.67
N THR A 173 -12.80 5.45 -10.05
CA THR A 173 -12.84 4.43 -8.99
C THR A 173 -12.33 3.08 -9.54
N ILE A 174 -11.87 2.18 -8.66
CA ILE A 174 -11.33 0.86 -9.09
C ILE A 174 -12.34 0.04 -9.90
N ASN A 175 -13.63 0.18 -9.66
CA ASN A 175 -14.68 -0.50 -10.44
C ASN A 175 -15.17 0.32 -11.64
N HIS A 176 -14.55 1.46 -11.95
CA HIS A 176 -14.85 2.37 -13.05
C HIS A 176 -16.29 2.89 -13.05
N SER A 177 -16.92 2.99 -11.91
CA SER A 177 -18.31 3.45 -11.78
C SER A 177 -18.46 4.96 -11.59
N ALA A 178 -17.37 5.67 -11.33
CA ALA A 178 -17.33 7.10 -11.10
C ALA A 178 -15.92 7.65 -11.28
N ASP A 179 -15.80 8.96 -11.46
CA ASP A 179 -14.55 9.69 -11.36
C ASP A 179 -14.12 9.85 -9.92
N ALA A 180 -12.82 9.90 -9.70
CA ALA A 180 -12.24 10.15 -8.40
C ALA A 180 -10.87 10.81 -8.51
N VAL A 181 -10.60 11.76 -7.63
CA VAL A 181 -9.24 12.24 -7.42
C VAL A 181 -8.51 11.27 -6.52
N TRP A 182 -7.41 10.75 -6.99
CA TRP A 182 -6.54 9.85 -6.23
C TRP A 182 -5.46 10.62 -5.49
N ILE A 183 -5.26 10.23 -4.24
CA ILE A 183 -4.15 10.66 -3.38
C ILE A 183 -3.43 9.40 -2.95
N ILE A 184 -2.18 9.22 -3.35
CA ILE A 184 -1.44 7.98 -3.16
C ILE A 184 -0.21 8.26 -2.31
N PHE A 185 -0.17 7.70 -1.11
CA PHE A 185 1.00 7.78 -0.25
C PHE A 185 2.03 6.75 -0.69
N PRO A 186 3.23 7.17 -1.14
CA PRO A 186 4.27 6.23 -1.59
C PRO A 186 4.89 5.41 -0.46
N THR A 187 4.82 5.90 0.77
CA THR A 187 5.35 5.18 1.94
C THR A 187 4.33 4.11 2.37
N PRO A 188 4.69 2.81 2.35
CA PRO A 188 3.76 1.77 2.80
C PRO A 188 3.64 1.71 4.32
N ILE A 189 2.58 1.09 4.81
CA ILE A 189 2.51 0.58 6.18
C ILE A 189 2.92 -0.90 6.20
N ASN A 190 3.62 -1.29 7.26
CA ASN A 190 4.11 -2.66 7.39
C ASN A 190 3.07 -3.54 8.08
N ILE A 191 2.91 -4.76 7.59
CA ILE A 191 2.06 -5.81 8.13
C ILE A 191 2.83 -7.14 8.12
N HIS A 192 2.31 -8.16 8.82
CA HIS A 192 2.89 -9.50 8.82
C HIS A 192 2.16 -10.42 7.84
N SER A 193 2.87 -11.44 7.32
CA SER A 193 2.30 -12.45 6.42
C SER A 193 1.04 -13.12 6.99
N ASP A 194 1.05 -13.51 8.27
CA ASP A 194 -0.13 -14.12 8.93
C ASP A 194 -1.36 -13.19 8.86
N GLN A 195 -1.16 -11.88 8.90
CA GLN A 195 -2.27 -10.92 8.86
C GLN A 195 -2.88 -10.87 7.46
N LEU A 196 -2.04 -10.83 6.42
CA LEU A 196 -2.52 -10.79 5.05
C LEU A 196 -3.13 -12.12 4.63
N SER A 197 -2.57 -13.26 5.05
CA SER A 197 -3.07 -14.60 4.73
C SER A 197 -4.51 -14.83 5.19
N LYS A 198 -4.96 -14.18 6.27
CA LYS A 198 -6.34 -14.30 6.75
C LYS A 198 -7.37 -13.79 5.75
N PHE A 199 -7.06 -12.77 4.97
CA PHE A 199 -7.96 -12.25 3.94
C PHE A 199 -8.20 -13.29 2.83
N ARG A 200 -7.22 -14.14 2.52
CA ARG A 200 -7.31 -15.22 1.52
C ARG A 200 -8.24 -16.36 1.94
N THR A 201 -8.67 -16.40 3.21
CA THR A 201 -9.65 -17.39 3.69
C THR A 201 -11.10 -16.96 3.49
N LEU A 202 -11.35 -15.73 3.08
CA LEU A 202 -12.68 -15.21 2.80
C LEU A 202 -13.26 -15.87 1.54
N LEU A 203 -14.58 -16.05 1.53
CA LEU A 203 -15.27 -16.68 0.43
C LEU A 203 -15.89 -15.64 -0.51
N SER A 204 -15.76 -15.90 -1.80
CA SER A 204 -16.41 -15.12 -2.87
C SER A 204 -17.87 -15.52 -3.03
N LEU A 205 -18.57 -14.78 -3.90
CA LEU A 205 -19.83 -15.27 -4.48
C LEU A 205 -19.60 -16.59 -5.20
N SER A 206 -20.64 -17.40 -5.29
CA SER A 206 -20.60 -18.69 -5.99
C SER A 206 -20.09 -18.53 -7.43
N ASN A 207 -19.21 -19.41 -7.85
CA ASN A 207 -18.78 -19.55 -9.24
C ASN A 207 -19.92 -20.10 -10.13
N HIS A 208 -19.64 -20.33 -11.41
CA HIS A 208 -20.58 -20.93 -12.36
C HIS A 208 -21.12 -22.31 -11.92
N GLU A 209 -20.44 -23.01 -11.01
CA GLU A 209 -20.86 -24.30 -10.44
C GLU A 209 -21.72 -24.13 -9.17
N GLY A 210 -22.04 -22.89 -8.78
CA GLY A 210 -22.81 -22.59 -7.57
C GLY A 210 -22.03 -22.78 -6.27
N LYS A 211 -20.70 -22.94 -6.31
CA LYS A 211 -19.86 -23.15 -5.11
C LYS A 211 -19.06 -21.89 -4.77
N PRO A 212 -19.06 -21.45 -3.50
CA PRO A 212 -18.17 -20.40 -3.03
C PRO A 212 -16.70 -20.88 -3.18
N HIS A 213 -15.81 -19.96 -3.52
CA HIS A 213 -14.37 -20.21 -3.54
C HIS A 213 -13.63 -19.13 -2.75
N HIS A 214 -12.41 -19.41 -2.34
CA HIS A 214 -11.59 -18.44 -1.59
C HIS A 214 -11.23 -17.24 -2.47
N ILE A 215 -11.31 -16.04 -1.90
CA ILE A 215 -10.82 -14.81 -2.53
C ILE A 215 -9.31 -14.77 -2.32
N THR A 216 -8.56 -15.51 -3.12
CA THR A 216 -7.10 -15.57 -3.00
C THR A 216 -6.44 -14.26 -3.36
N GLU A 217 -7.05 -13.50 -4.29
CA GLU A 217 -6.60 -12.18 -4.72
C GLU A 217 -7.79 -11.33 -5.20
N ASN A 218 -7.68 -10.01 -5.11
CA ASN A 218 -8.76 -9.12 -5.53
C ASN A 218 -8.27 -7.77 -6.10
N TYR A 219 -6.95 -7.62 -6.29
CA TYR A 219 -6.38 -6.44 -6.93
C TYR A 219 -6.71 -6.40 -8.42
N ARG A 220 -6.52 -5.23 -9.03
CA ARG A 220 -6.61 -5.02 -10.48
C ARG A 220 -5.25 -4.64 -11.04
N ASN A 221 -5.00 -5.06 -12.28
CA ASN A 221 -3.81 -4.64 -12.99
C ASN A 221 -3.92 -3.16 -13.38
N PRO A 222 -2.78 -2.43 -13.39
CA PRO A 222 -2.79 -1.03 -13.77
C PRO A 222 -3.10 -0.84 -15.25
N TYR A 223 -3.81 0.22 -15.54
CA TYR A 223 -4.01 0.71 -16.89
C TYR A 223 -2.83 1.59 -17.32
N LYS A 224 -2.63 1.68 -18.64
CA LYS A 224 -1.66 2.62 -19.20
C LYS A 224 -2.12 4.05 -18.87
N LEU A 225 -1.18 4.89 -18.47
CA LEU A 225 -1.43 6.31 -18.28
C LEU A 225 -1.72 6.94 -19.64
N ASN A 226 -2.81 7.70 -19.74
CA ASN A 226 -3.14 8.48 -20.92
C ASN A 226 -2.13 9.62 -21.09
N ASP A 227 -1.84 10.01 -22.32
CA ASP A 227 -0.85 11.05 -22.62
C ASP A 227 -1.23 12.42 -22.02
N ASP A 228 -2.53 12.68 -21.85
CA ASP A 228 -3.09 13.93 -21.30
C ASP A 228 -3.26 13.90 -19.77
N THR A 229 -2.94 12.77 -19.11
CA THR A 229 -3.10 12.65 -17.65
C THR A 229 -1.80 12.97 -16.93
N GLU A 230 -1.81 14.04 -16.17
CA GLU A 230 -0.69 14.45 -15.34
C GLU A 230 -0.77 13.82 -13.95
N VAL A 231 0.38 13.35 -13.47
CA VAL A 231 0.55 12.88 -12.08
C VAL A 231 1.41 13.92 -11.35
N TYR A 232 0.86 14.52 -10.32
CA TYR A 232 1.56 15.49 -9.50
C TYR A 232 2.09 14.87 -8.22
N TYR A 233 3.18 15.45 -7.68
CA TYR A 233 3.76 15.04 -6.39
C TYR A 233 3.90 16.24 -5.45
N SER A 234 3.50 16.05 -4.18
CA SER A 234 3.51 17.10 -3.16
C SER A 234 4.89 17.35 -2.54
N GLY A 235 5.79 16.40 -2.64
CA GLY A 235 7.15 16.50 -2.14
C GLY A 235 8.15 16.96 -3.21
N GLU A 236 9.40 17.07 -2.83
CA GLU A 236 10.50 17.28 -3.76
C GLU A 236 10.86 15.96 -4.43
N ILE A 237 10.77 15.91 -5.76
CA ILE A 237 11.32 14.81 -6.52
C ILE A 237 12.84 15.00 -6.50
N ILE A 238 13.50 14.37 -5.54
CA ILE A 238 14.95 14.24 -5.57
C ILE A 238 15.24 13.40 -6.81
N ARG A 239 15.61 14.02 -7.91
CA ARG A 239 16.16 13.37 -9.12
C ARG A 239 17.57 12.83 -8.81
N ALA A 240 17.69 12.14 -7.67
CA ALA A 240 18.90 11.45 -7.29
C ALA A 240 18.97 10.11 -7.99
N ALA A 241 20.13 9.85 -8.55
CA ALA A 241 20.57 8.59 -9.12
C ALA A 241 19.75 7.37 -8.68
N THR A 242 18.96 6.85 -9.59
CA THR A 242 18.58 5.45 -9.82
C THR A 242 18.85 4.41 -8.73
N THR A 243 18.27 4.57 -7.54
CA THR A 243 18.03 3.43 -6.67
C THR A 243 16.57 3.49 -6.23
N SER A 244 15.72 2.60 -6.77
CA SER A 244 14.35 2.48 -6.30
C SER A 244 14.39 2.08 -4.82
N PRO A 245 13.49 2.60 -3.96
CA PRO A 245 13.39 2.16 -2.56
C PRO A 245 13.25 0.64 -2.41
N ALA A 246 12.66 -0.01 -3.41
CA ALA A 246 12.54 -1.45 -3.49
C ALA A 246 13.89 -2.17 -3.64
N ARG A 247 14.83 -1.61 -4.40
CA ARG A 247 16.15 -2.23 -4.59
C ARG A 247 17.02 -2.09 -3.34
N GLU A 248 16.87 -0.99 -2.62
CA GLU A 248 17.59 -0.77 -1.35
C GLU A 248 17.03 -1.69 -0.25
N ASN A 249 15.71 -1.88 -0.18
CA ASN A 249 15.06 -2.82 0.73
C ASN A 249 15.38 -4.28 0.39
N TYR A 250 15.46 -4.64 -0.90
CA TYR A 250 15.88 -5.99 -1.33
C TYR A 250 17.34 -6.27 -0.98
N PHE A 251 18.23 -5.29 -1.18
CA PHE A 251 19.63 -5.42 -0.84
C PHE A 251 19.83 -5.46 0.69
N MET A 252 19.14 -4.62 1.44
CA MET A 252 19.18 -4.63 2.92
C MET A 252 18.56 -5.90 3.51
N ARG A 253 17.48 -6.40 2.89
CA ARG A 253 16.86 -7.68 3.26
C ARG A 253 17.80 -8.85 2.96
N TRP A 254 18.39 -8.90 1.77
CA TRP A 254 19.38 -9.90 1.41
C TRP A 254 20.59 -9.86 2.36
N LEU A 255 21.04 -8.68 2.77
CA LEU A 255 22.10 -8.52 3.78
C LEU A 255 21.68 -9.02 5.16
N SER A 256 20.44 -8.77 5.59
CA SER A 256 19.92 -9.28 6.86
C SER A 256 19.77 -10.80 6.84
N ASP A 257 19.23 -11.36 5.77
CA ASP A 257 19.09 -12.81 5.58
C ASP A 257 20.46 -13.52 5.50
N LEU A 258 21.43 -12.89 4.84
CA LEU A 258 22.81 -13.37 4.78
C LEU A 258 23.45 -13.35 6.18
N ARG A 259 23.23 -12.28 6.94
CA ARG A 259 23.70 -12.15 8.33
C ARG A 259 23.09 -13.21 9.26
N GLU A 260 21.79 -13.43 9.19
CA GLU A 260 21.06 -14.45 9.98
C GLU A 260 21.53 -15.86 9.59
N THR A 261 21.70 -16.11 8.29
CA THR A 261 22.21 -17.40 7.78
C THR A 261 23.65 -17.63 8.23
N CYS A 262 24.52 -16.62 8.13
CA CYS A 262 25.91 -16.70 8.62
C CYS A 262 25.95 -16.89 10.14
N PHE A 263 25.08 -16.22 10.90
CA PHE A 263 25.01 -16.36 12.35
C PHE A 263 24.52 -17.75 12.79
N SER A 264 23.50 -18.29 12.09
CA SER A 264 23.00 -19.65 12.30
C SER A 264 24.07 -20.71 11.98
N TYR A 265 24.82 -20.54 10.88
CA TYR A 265 25.97 -21.39 10.54
C TYR A 265 27.09 -21.29 11.58
N TYR A 266 27.37 -20.08 12.08
CA TYR A 266 28.33 -19.82 13.14
C TYR A 266 27.98 -20.60 14.42
N GLN A 267 26.75 -20.46 14.89
CA GLN A 267 26.26 -21.18 16.08
C GLN A 267 26.32 -22.71 15.90
N LYS A 268 25.93 -23.21 14.72
CA LYS A 268 25.81 -24.64 14.49
C LYS A 268 27.15 -25.37 14.28
N TYR A 269 28.15 -24.69 13.71
CA TYR A 269 29.37 -25.36 13.24
C TYR A 269 30.69 -24.84 13.84
N ILE A 270 30.70 -23.72 14.56
CA ILE A 270 31.91 -23.02 14.98
C ILE A 270 32.08 -22.95 16.50
N GLU A 271 31.09 -23.33 17.29
CA GLU A 271 31.12 -23.30 18.77
C GLU A 271 32.19 -24.20 19.42
N GLY A 272 33.08 -24.80 18.66
CA GLY A 272 34.20 -25.62 19.13
C GLY A 272 35.58 -25.29 18.55
N ASN A 273 35.68 -24.43 17.53
CA ASN A 273 36.96 -24.20 16.84
C ASN A 273 37.22 -22.73 16.51
N LYS A 274 37.86 -22.03 17.47
CA LYS A 274 38.13 -20.58 17.40
C LYS A 274 38.91 -20.14 16.13
N THR A 275 39.74 -21.00 15.58
CA THR A 275 40.55 -20.69 14.39
C THR A 275 39.70 -20.64 13.13
N PHE A 276 38.71 -21.54 12.98
CA PHE A 276 37.76 -21.54 11.87
C PHE A 276 36.80 -20.33 11.94
N ALA A 277 36.42 -19.91 13.16
CA ALA A 277 35.60 -18.73 13.38
C ALA A 277 36.27 -17.46 12.89
N ILE A 278 37.55 -17.28 13.17
CA ILE A 278 38.31 -16.11 12.75
C ILE A 278 38.46 -16.08 11.22
N ILE A 279 38.73 -17.22 10.58
CA ILE A 279 38.86 -17.33 9.12
C ILE A 279 37.52 -16.99 8.44
N ALA A 280 36.41 -17.49 8.93
CA ALA A 280 35.08 -17.21 8.37
C ALA A 280 34.69 -15.71 8.50
N ILE A 281 34.98 -15.08 9.64
CA ILE A 281 34.76 -13.66 9.86
C ILE A 281 35.61 -12.81 8.91
N VAL A 282 36.90 -13.13 8.73
CA VAL A 282 37.80 -12.44 7.82
C VAL A 282 37.29 -12.59 6.38
N PHE A 283 36.83 -13.78 5.98
CA PHE A 283 36.29 -14.03 4.65
C PHE A 283 35.03 -13.21 4.34
N VAL A 284 34.13 -13.10 5.30
CA VAL A 284 32.94 -12.25 5.18
C VAL A 284 33.33 -10.76 5.06
N PHE A 285 34.29 -10.28 5.84
CA PHE A 285 34.79 -8.91 5.73
C PHE A 285 35.43 -8.61 4.37
N ILE A 286 36.21 -9.53 3.83
CA ILE A 286 36.84 -9.40 2.50
C ILE A 286 35.74 -9.36 1.42
N LEU A 287 34.75 -10.25 1.49
CA LEU A 287 33.65 -10.33 0.52
C LEU A 287 32.81 -9.04 0.52
N THR A 288 32.48 -8.52 1.69
CA THR A 288 31.74 -7.26 1.83
C THR A 288 32.55 -6.07 1.33
N ALA A 289 33.84 -6.02 1.56
CA ALA A 289 34.73 -4.99 1.01
C ALA A 289 34.81 -5.06 -0.52
N ILE A 290 34.93 -6.24 -1.11
CA ILE A 290 34.95 -6.43 -2.56
C ILE A 290 33.63 -5.97 -3.18
N LEU A 291 32.48 -6.36 -2.60
CA LEU A 291 31.17 -5.94 -3.08
C LEU A 291 30.96 -4.43 -2.95
N PHE A 292 31.46 -3.80 -1.88
CA PHE A 292 31.43 -2.36 -1.72
C PHE A 292 32.28 -1.63 -2.76
N PHE A 293 33.49 -2.12 -3.06
CA PHE A 293 34.35 -1.55 -4.10
C PHE A 293 33.78 -1.78 -5.51
N MET A 294 33.18 -2.94 -5.79
CA MET A 294 32.51 -3.21 -7.07
C MET A 294 31.28 -2.30 -7.25
N SER A 295 30.50 -2.09 -6.22
CA SER A 295 29.37 -1.15 -6.22
C SER A 295 29.82 0.29 -6.49
N ARG A 296 30.91 0.75 -5.86
CA ARG A 296 31.48 2.08 -6.13
C ARG A 296 32.07 2.22 -7.52
N ARG A 297 32.73 1.17 -8.05
CA ARG A 297 33.27 1.16 -9.40
C ARG A 297 32.15 1.22 -10.44
N TYR A 298 31.11 0.42 -10.27
CA TYR A 298 29.93 0.43 -11.13
C TYR A 298 29.18 1.78 -11.12
N SER A 299 29.15 2.46 -9.97
CA SER A 299 28.58 3.80 -9.86
C SER A 299 29.41 4.89 -10.56
N ARG A 300 30.75 4.73 -10.62
CA ARG A 300 31.63 5.67 -11.34
C ARG A 300 31.63 5.47 -12.86
N GLU A 301 31.49 4.23 -13.34
CA GLU A 301 31.42 3.94 -14.78
C GLU A 301 30.09 4.37 -15.42
N LYS A 302 29.08 4.71 -14.63
CA LYS A 302 27.81 5.29 -15.09
C LYS A 302 27.77 6.81 -15.07
N GLN A 303 28.79 7.48 -14.54
CA GLN A 303 28.87 8.96 -14.49
C GLN A 303 29.81 9.54 -15.57
N ASN A 304 30.49 8.71 -16.33
CA ASN A 304 31.21 9.02 -17.56
C ASN A 304 30.44 8.46 -18.76
#